data_884e935c98b90aed1aa5d05b97e099e2
#
_entry.id   884e935c98b90aed1aa5d05b97e099e2
#
_cell.length_a   1.000
_cell.length_b   1.000
_cell.length_c   1.000
_cell.angle_alpha   90.00
_cell.angle_beta   90.00
_cell.angle_gamma   90.00
#
_symmetry.space_group_name_H-M   'P 1'
#
loop_
_entity.id
_entity.type
_entity.pdbx_description
1 polymer ?
#
loop_
_entity_poly.entity_id
_entity_poly.type
_entity_poly.pdbx_seq_one_letter_code
_entity_poly.pdbx_strand_id
1 'polypeptide(L)'
;MSKGILLAGEPMGLFIAQNKGPLEDVTGYSMALAGAEFNVAIGMSRLGHTVGYLTKLGNDPFGKRIVKIMNQNNISTELITHTDERTTGFMLKSSVEQGDPEIFYYRKGSAASTLSAG
;
A
#
# COMPACT_ATOMS: atom_id res chain seq x y z
N MET A 1 10.29 9.48 27.39
CA MET A 1 10.22 9.82 25.96
C MET A 1 10.05 8.55 25.14
N SER A 2 8.96 8.40 24.44
CA SER A 2 8.78 7.23 23.61
C SER A 2 9.69 7.32 22.38
N LYS A 3 10.32 6.23 22.04
CA LYS A 3 11.11 6.16 20.80
C LYS A 3 10.17 5.97 19.63
N GLY A 4 10.34 6.76 18.61
CA GLY A 4 9.61 6.59 17.38
C GLY A 4 10.12 5.41 16.57
N ILE A 5 9.22 4.83 15.80
CA ILE A 5 9.54 3.77 14.85
C ILE A 5 9.39 4.35 13.46
N LEU A 6 10.44 4.21 12.65
CA LEU A 6 10.38 4.62 11.25
C LEU A 6 10.41 3.38 10.38
N LEU A 7 9.38 3.24 9.56
CA LEU A 7 9.29 2.16 8.60
C LEU A 7 9.40 2.73 7.18
N ALA A 8 9.91 1.94 6.27
CA ALA A 8 10.02 2.31 4.86
C ALA A 8 9.53 1.14 4.01
N GLY A 9 8.83 1.46 2.94
CA GLY A 9 8.33 0.43 2.06
C GLY A 9 7.44 0.99 0.97
N GLU A 10 6.78 0.09 0.26
CA GLU A 10 5.85 0.46 -0.81
C GLU A 10 4.43 0.02 -0.44
N PRO A 11 3.62 0.91 0.17
CA PRO A 11 2.21 0.61 0.31
C PRO A 11 1.54 0.71 -1.06
N MET A 12 0.64 -0.22 -1.33
CA MET A 12 0.00 -0.34 -2.65
C MET A 12 -1.50 -0.46 -2.52
N GLY A 13 -2.22 -0.03 -3.57
CA GLY A 13 -3.61 -0.38 -3.72
C GLY A 13 -3.71 -1.89 -3.99
N LEU A 14 -4.70 -2.54 -3.38
CA LEU A 14 -4.96 -3.96 -3.58
C LEU A 14 -6.39 -4.13 -4.06
N PHE A 15 -6.55 -4.73 -5.24
CA PHE A 15 -7.85 -5.05 -5.79
C PHE A 15 -8.07 -6.56 -5.67
N ILE A 16 -9.07 -6.94 -4.87
CA ILE A 16 -9.41 -8.34 -4.64
C ILE A 16 -10.64 -8.67 -5.47
N ALA A 17 -10.52 -9.69 -6.32
CA ALA A 17 -11.63 -10.10 -7.19
C ALA A 17 -12.85 -10.50 -6.37
N GLN A 18 -14.02 -10.01 -6.77
CA GLN A 18 -15.29 -10.33 -6.11
C GLN A 18 -15.91 -11.60 -6.66
N ASN A 19 -15.54 -12.02 -7.87
CA ASN A 19 -16.00 -13.27 -8.44
C ASN A 19 -14.81 -14.20 -8.66
N LYS A 20 -15.07 -15.50 -8.61
CA LYS A 20 -14.04 -16.53 -8.76
C LYS A 20 -13.67 -16.71 -10.22
N GLY A 21 -12.47 -17.23 -10.46
CA GLY A 21 -11.99 -17.51 -11.79
C GLY A 21 -10.76 -16.68 -12.17
N PRO A 22 -10.30 -16.80 -13.42
CA PRO A 22 -9.13 -16.07 -13.87
C PRO A 22 -9.38 -14.56 -13.84
N LEU A 23 -8.33 -13.80 -13.58
CA LEU A 23 -8.43 -12.34 -13.45
C LEU A 23 -8.97 -11.68 -14.72
N GLU A 24 -8.69 -12.25 -15.89
CA GLU A 24 -9.18 -11.72 -17.15
C GLU A 24 -10.71 -11.70 -17.28
N ASP A 25 -11.38 -12.56 -16.50
CA ASP A 25 -12.84 -12.68 -16.52
C ASP A 25 -13.52 -11.96 -15.35
N VAL A 26 -12.74 -11.33 -14.47
CA VAL A 26 -13.29 -10.66 -13.31
C VAL A 26 -13.86 -9.32 -13.70
N THR A 27 -15.09 -9.04 -13.25
CA THR A 27 -15.79 -7.81 -13.58
C THR A 27 -15.97 -6.89 -12.38
N GLY A 28 -15.67 -7.34 -11.18
CA GLY A 28 -15.77 -6.51 -9.99
C GLY A 28 -14.67 -6.82 -8.99
N TYR A 29 -14.23 -5.79 -8.27
CA TYR A 29 -13.17 -5.89 -7.28
C TYR A 29 -13.55 -5.13 -6.03
N SER A 30 -13.12 -5.62 -4.86
CA SER A 30 -13.09 -4.83 -3.65
C SER A 30 -11.68 -4.27 -3.46
N MET A 31 -11.58 -3.09 -2.88
CA MET A 31 -10.31 -2.41 -2.70
C MET A 31 -9.84 -2.47 -1.26
N ALA A 32 -8.57 -2.81 -1.08
CA ALA A 32 -7.89 -2.78 0.20
C ALA A 32 -6.51 -2.15 -0.01
N LEU A 33 -5.66 -2.20 1.00
CA LEU A 33 -4.28 -1.76 0.87
C LEU A 33 -3.34 -2.91 1.19
N ALA A 34 -2.23 -2.96 0.50
CA ALA A 34 -1.21 -3.99 0.66
C ALA A 34 0.14 -3.37 0.97
N GLY A 35 1.06 -4.19 1.42
CA GLY A 35 2.41 -3.82 1.80
C GLY A 35 2.72 -4.36 3.19
N ALA A 36 3.76 -5.21 3.29
CA ALA A 36 4.10 -5.85 4.57
C ALA A 36 4.47 -4.80 5.62
N GLU A 37 5.30 -3.84 5.26
CA GLU A 37 5.72 -2.77 6.17
C GLU A 37 4.55 -1.88 6.57
N PHE A 38 3.59 -1.67 5.66
CA PHE A 38 2.39 -0.90 5.95
C PHE A 38 1.55 -1.59 7.03
N ASN A 39 1.37 -2.89 6.94
CA ASN A 39 0.63 -3.65 7.93
C ASN A 39 1.34 -3.65 9.29
N VAL A 40 2.67 -3.70 9.29
CA VAL A 40 3.47 -3.57 10.51
C VAL A 40 3.27 -2.19 11.12
N ALA A 41 3.27 -1.14 10.30
CA ALA A 41 3.07 0.23 10.78
C ALA A 41 1.73 0.38 11.51
N ILE A 42 0.66 -0.16 10.93
CA ILE A 42 -0.65 -0.12 11.55
C ILE A 42 -0.64 -0.87 12.89
N GLY A 43 -0.07 -2.06 12.92
CA GLY A 43 0.01 -2.87 14.14
C GLY A 43 0.78 -2.17 15.24
N MET A 44 1.93 -1.58 14.91
CA MET A 44 2.76 -0.86 15.89
C MET A 44 2.04 0.37 16.42
N SER A 45 1.35 1.12 15.56
CA SER A 45 0.60 2.29 16.00
C SER A 45 -0.52 1.91 16.96
N ARG A 46 -1.20 0.80 16.69
CA ARG A 46 -2.28 0.31 17.56
C ARG A 46 -1.76 -0.14 18.93
N LEU A 47 -0.49 -0.54 19.00
CA LEU A 47 0.16 -0.88 20.25
C LEU A 47 0.68 0.34 21.03
N GLY A 48 0.43 1.53 20.51
CA GLY A 48 0.80 2.77 21.20
C GLY A 48 2.14 3.36 20.82
N HIS A 49 2.82 2.79 19.83
CA HIS A 49 4.09 3.34 19.36
C HIS A 49 3.87 4.55 18.47
N THR A 50 4.80 5.49 18.49
CA THR A 50 4.84 6.58 17.53
C THR A 50 5.48 6.05 16.24
N VAL A 51 4.73 6.09 15.15
CA VAL A 51 5.18 5.48 13.89
C VAL A 51 5.23 6.54 12.79
N GLY A 52 6.35 6.60 12.09
CA GLY A 52 6.50 7.36 10.86
C GLY A 52 6.70 6.40 9.69
N TYR A 53 6.35 6.85 8.50
CA TYR A 53 6.48 6.03 7.29
C TYR A 53 7.20 6.81 6.20
N LEU A 54 8.26 6.21 5.67
CA LEU A 54 9.04 6.79 4.58
C LEU A 54 8.64 6.09 3.29
N THR A 55 8.07 6.83 2.35
CA THR A 55 7.74 6.31 1.04
C THR A 55 7.54 7.46 0.05
N LYS A 56 7.28 7.09 -1.18
CA LYS A 56 6.94 8.04 -2.24
C LYS A 56 5.67 7.57 -2.92
N LEU A 57 4.70 8.46 -3.04
CA LEU A 57 3.39 8.15 -3.60
C LEU A 57 3.12 9.04 -4.81
N GLY A 58 2.32 8.52 -5.74
CA GLY A 58 1.81 9.34 -6.83
C GLY A 58 0.70 10.27 -6.34
N ASN A 59 0.50 11.38 -7.02
CA ASN A 59 -0.63 12.27 -6.79
C ASN A 59 -1.86 11.68 -7.50
N ASP A 60 -2.38 10.59 -6.93
CA ASP A 60 -3.48 9.82 -7.51
C ASP A 60 -4.39 9.30 -6.39
N PRO A 61 -5.54 8.71 -6.75
CA PRO A 61 -6.47 8.20 -5.74
C PRO A 61 -5.87 7.17 -4.78
N PHE A 62 -4.95 6.34 -5.25
CA PHE A 62 -4.31 5.34 -4.38
C PHE A 62 -3.42 6.01 -3.34
N GLY A 63 -2.59 6.97 -3.78
CA GLY A 63 -1.73 7.71 -2.87
C GLY A 63 -2.53 8.48 -1.83
N LYS A 64 -3.61 9.13 -2.25
CA LYS A 64 -4.50 9.86 -1.33
C LYS A 64 -5.14 8.93 -0.31
N ARG A 65 -5.59 7.76 -0.74
CA ARG A 65 -6.20 6.79 0.16
C ARG A 65 -5.21 6.25 1.19
N ILE A 66 -3.99 5.99 0.75
CA ILE A 66 -2.92 5.52 1.64
C ILE A 66 -2.66 6.55 2.75
N VAL A 67 -2.50 7.82 2.37
CA VAL A 67 -2.29 8.90 3.34
C VAL A 67 -3.47 9.01 4.31
N LYS A 68 -4.69 8.92 3.78
CA LYS A 68 -5.89 9.01 4.60
C LYS A 68 -5.93 7.89 5.65
N ILE A 69 -5.62 6.66 5.25
CA ILE A 69 -5.62 5.53 6.19
C ILE A 69 -4.49 5.64 7.19
N MET A 70 -3.31 6.11 6.77
CA MET A 70 -2.23 6.37 7.71
C MET A 70 -2.65 7.39 8.77
N ASN A 71 -3.27 8.49 8.36
CA ASN A 71 -3.75 9.50 9.29
C ASN A 71 -4.81 8.95 10.25
N GLN A 72 -5.69 8.08 9.77
CA GLN A 72 -6.70 7.44 10.61
C GLN A 72 -6.10 6.48 11.64
N ASN A 73 -4.90 5.98 11.38
CA ASN A 73 -4.19 5.07 12.27
C ASN A 73 -3.04 5.76 13.02
N ASN A 74 -3.01 7.09 13.01
CA ASN A 74 -2.00 7.88 13.73
C ASN A 74 -0.55 7.59 13.29
N ILE A 75 -0.37 7.28 12.02
CA ILE A 75 0.95 7.10 11.42
C ILE A 75 1.36 8.44 10.80
N SER A 76 2.56 8.92 11.14
CA SER A 76 3.06 10.17 10.61
C SER A 76 3.33 10.07 9.10
N THR A 77 2.85 11.06 8.37
CA THR A 77 3.03 11.15 6.91
C THR A 77 4.04 12.22 6.51
N GLU A 78 4.78 12.76 7.47
CA GLU A 78 5.72 13.87 7.22
C GLU A 78 6.86 13.50 6.27
N LEU A 79 7.25 12.21 6.26
CA LEU A 79 8.34 11.72 5.41
C LEU A 79 7.87 11.12 4.10
N ILE A 80 6.59 11.33 3.76
CA ILE A 80 6.06 10.89 2.46
C ILE A 80 6.25 12.00 1.46
N THR A 81 6.87 11.66 0.33
CA THR A 81 6.98 12.57 -0.81
C THR A 81 5.96 12.18 -1.87
N HIS A 82 5.52 13.15 -2.64
CA HIS A 82 4.51 12.95 -3.69
C HIS A 82 5.07 13.36 -5.03
N THR A 83 4.63 12.68 -6.08
CA THR A 83 5.08 12.98 -7.44
C THR A 83 3.93 12.95 -8.43
N ASP A 84 3.96 13.83 -9.42
CA ASP A 84 3.04 13.82 -10.56
C ASP A 84 3.56 12.98 -11.72
N GLU A 85 4.82 12.56 -11.64
CA GLU A 85 5.48 11.89 -12.76
C GLU A 85 5.27 10.38 -12.78
N ARG A 86 4.93 9.79 -11.62
CA ARG A 86 4.76 8.35 -11.49
C ARG A 86 3.55 8.04 -10.63
N THR A 87 2.94 6.89 -10.88
CA THR A 87 1.76 6.46 -10.14
C THR A 87 2.16 5.70 -8.88
N THR A 88 1.23 5.65 -7.92
CA THR A 88 1.31 4.72 -6.79
C THR A 88 1.13 3.29 -7.34
N GLY A 89 1.90 2.34 -6.82
CA GLY A 89 1.77 0.95 -7.23
C GLY A 89 0.47 0.32 -6.78
N PHE A 90 0.01 -0.68 -7.50
CA PHE A 90 -1.16 -1.44 -7.12
C PHE A 90 -1.01 -2.90 -7.56
N MET A 91 -1.91 -3.75 -7.06
CA MET A 91 -1.90 -5.17 -7.40
C MET A 91 -3.31 -5.71 -7.50
N LEU A 92 -3.45 -6.78 -8.28
CA LEU A 92 -4.70 -7.52 -8.43
C LEU A 92 -4.53 -8.91 -7.83
N LYS A 93 -5.55 -9.38 -7.13
CA LYS A 93 -5.54 -10.70 -6.50
C LYS A 93 -6.82 -11.44 -6.87
N SER A 94 -6.69 -12.65 -7.41
CA SER A 94 -7.86 -13.45 -7.77
C SER A 94 -8.49 -14.07 -6.53
N SER A 95 -9.76 -14.47 -6.67
CA SER A 95 -10.48 -15.22 -5.64
C SER A 95 -10.56 -16.68 -6.08
N VAL A 96 -10.10 -17.60 -5.26
CA VAL A 96 -10.11 -19.02 -5.56
C VAL A 96 -10.68 -19.80 -4.37
N GLU A 97 -11.31 -20.95 -4.66
CA GLU A 97 -11.79 -21.84 -3.61
C GLU A 97 -10.68 -22.75 -3.08
N GLN A 98 -9.77 -23.13 -3.96
CA GLN A 98 -8.66 -24.02 -3.63
C GLN A 98 -7.41 -23.56 -4.35
N GLY A 99 -6.26 -23.82 -3.74
CA GLY A 99 -4.98 -23.44 -4.32
C GLY A 99 -4.61 -22.01 -4.06
N ASP A 100 -3.58 -21.56 -4.72
CA ASP A 100 -3.04 -20.22 -4.54
C ASP A 100 -3.71 -19.24 -5.50
N PRO A 101 -4.09 -18.03 -5.05
CA PRO A 101 -4.64 -17.02 -5.94
C PRO A 101 -3.58 -16.51 -6.91
N GLU A 102 -4.04 -16.07 -8.09
CA GLU A 102 -3.18 -15.30 -8.98
C GLU A 102 -2.96 -13.93 -8.37
N ILE A 103 -1.72 -13.42 -8.47
CA ILE A 103 -1.38 -12.08 -8.01
C ILE A 103 -0.58 -11.40 -9.10
N PHE A 104 -1.03 -10.21 -9.53
CA PHE A 104 -0.31 -9.39 -10.49
C PHE A 104 0.02 -8.04 -9.88
N TYR A 105 1.28 -7.65 -10.00
CA TYR A 105 1.77 -6.40 -9.47
C TYR A 105 1.91 -5.37 -10.60
N TYR A 106 1.39 -4.19 -10.35
CA TYR A 106 1.54 -3.03 -11.24
C TYR A 106 2.35 -1.97 -10.49
N ARG A 107 3.60 -2.28 -10.21
CA ARG A 107 4.50 -1.41 -9.45
C ARG A 107 5.81 -1.09 -10.16
N LYS A 108 6.02 -1.62 -11.36
CA LYS A 108 7.19 -1.30 -12.16
C LYS A 108 7.12 0.17 -12.55
N GLY A 109 8.13 0.95 -12.19
CA GLY A 109 8.11 2.38 -12.43
C GLY A 109 7.15 3.17 -11.55
N SER A 110 6.66 2.58 -10.46
CA SER A 110 5.81 3.29 -9.49
C SER A 110 6.59 4.36 -8.76
N ALA A 111 5.86 5.27 -8.08
CA ALA A 111 6.49 6.33 -7.31
C ALA A 111 7.49 5.77 -6.29
N ALA A 112 7.08 4.76 -5.51
CA ALA A 112 7.94 4.18 -4.48
C ALA A 112 9.16 3.46 -5.06
N SER A 113 9.08 2.96 -6.30
CA SER A 113 10.20 2.30 -6.95
C SER A 113 11.36 3.26 -7.22
N THR A 114 11.12 4.57 -7.16
CA THR A 114 12.14 5.59 -7.37
C THR A 114 12.79 6.07 -6.08
N LEU A 115 12.41 5.51 -4.93
CA LEU A 115 13.07 5.85 -3.67
C LEU A 115 14.53 5.44 -3.75
N SER A 116 15.39 6.40 -3.44
CA SER A 116 16.82 6.14 -3.38
C SER A 116 17.17 5.57 -2.03
N ALA A 117 18.02 4.53 -2.02
CA ALA A 117 18.53 3.96 -0.79
C ALA A 117 19.70 4.77 -0.22
N GLY A 118 20.19 5.71 -0.99
CA GLY A 118 21.33 6.54 -0.59
C GLY A 118 20.97 7.80 0.11
#